data_438ce1e7d63c48a1a8a588df96828a92
#
_entry.id   438ce1e7d63c48a1a8a588df96828a92
#
_cell.length_a   1.000
_cell.length_b   1.000
_cell.length_c   1.000
_cell.angle_alpha   90.00
_cell.angle_beta   90.00
_cell.angle_gamma   90.00
#
_symmetry.space_group_name_H-M   'P 1'
#
loop_
_entity.id
_entity.type
_entity.pdbx_description
1 polymer ?
#
loop_
_entity_poly.entity_id
_entity_poly.type
_entity_poly.pdbx_seq_one_letter_code
_entity_poly.pdbx_strand_id
1 'polypeptide(L)'
;MSPTRIVITGMGAVTGFGFEWQSMWQRMLAGEHCIRPWQPEGVEAGAFPVRYAAPVDMRLMPAHLKDHPAWGLSLEKRTRFGWVAATQAIADSGLSPEQLRGAAVLSASGAPAHRLQDMLLSLADNPAQAPSWAQLMARQAQVDPDSSLCQSNDRLARVIADGIGSEGPVINISSACAGASQAIGNAFQMIRRGEVELAIAGGADSVLSLDTMTALYLLGAASSEQRWGSELCRPFDRHRSGLIAGEGGGFVVLETLERALARGATPYAEVLGFGSSLDAYKITAPDPQGRGAVLAMQMALTDAGLEPQQVDLINAHGTSTPLNDAAETLAIKTLFAEREHYRRLLVTANKSQFGHLIAAAGAPEFMLTALACRDDRVTPTLNLHDADEQCDLDYCAHQAVKRKVDVALSNSFGFGGLNTSLALGKYREAPR
;
A
#
# COMPACT_ATOMS: atom_id res chain seq x y z
N MET A 1 19.48 -22.65 -17.20
CA MET A 1 18.00 -22.69 -17.10
C MET A 1 17.50 -21.28 -17.31
N SER A 2 16.44 -21.10 -18.09
CA SER A 2 15.79 -19.78 -18.19
C SER A 2 15.28 -19.37 -16.81
N PRO A 3 15.35 -18.08 -16.42
CA PRO A 3 14.85 -17.64 -15.13
C PRO A 3 13.34 -17.93 -15.01
N THR A 4 12.89 -18.34 -13.82
CA THR A 4 11.47 -18.58 -13.52
C THR A 4 10.68 -17.29 -13.71
N ARG A 5 9.73 -17.28 -14.64
CA ARG A 5 8.82 -16.15 -14.84
C ARG A 5 7.71 -16.19 -13.78
N ILE A 6 7.41 -15.04 -13.20
CA ILE A 6 6.44 -14.90 -12.12
C ILE A 6 5.37 -13.90 -12.53
N VAL A 7 4.11 -14.29 -12.38
CA VAL A 7 2.97 -13.53 -12.88
C VAL A 7 1.95 -13.25 -11.78
N ILE A 8 1.16 -12.20 -12.00
CA ILE A 8 0.02 -11.82 -11.18
C ILE A 8 -1.22 -12.46 -11.80
N THR A 9 -1.92 -13.32 -11.06
CA THR A 9 -3.12 -14.01 -11.55
C THR A 9 -4.39 -13.65 -10.79
N GLY A 10 -4.28 -12.95 -9.67
CA GLY A 10 -5.42 -12.47 -8.92
C GLY A 10 -5.12 -11.17 -8.19
N MET A 11 -6.14 -10.34 -8.05
CA MET A 11 -6.09 -9.04 -7.38
C MET A 11 -7.32 -8.84 -6.50
N GLY A 12 -7.12 -8.18 -5.36
CA GLY A 12 -8.20 -7.76 -4.49
C GLY A 12 -7.84 -6.50 -3.73
N ALA A 13 -8.77 -5.57 -3.61
CA ALA A 13 -8.53 -4.31 -2.91
C ALA A 13 -9.78 -3.82 -2.17
N VAL A 14 -9.54 -3.21 -1.01
CA VAL A 14 -10.49 -2.44 -0.24
C VAL A 14 -9.88 -1.06 -0.03
N THR A 15 -10.56 -0.01 -0.45
CA THR A 15 -10.10 1.37 -0.31
C THR A 15 -11.29 2.30 -0.04
N GLY A 16 -11.07 3.58 0.09
CA GLY A 16 -12.16 4.56 0.16
C GLY A 16 -13.11 4.55 -1.06
N PHE A 17 -12.72 3.91 -2.16
CA PHE A 17 -13.60 3.66 -3.32
C PHE A 17 -14.57 2.50 -3.11
N GLY A 18 -14.37 1.67 -2.09
CA GLY A 18 -15.22 0.52 -1.76
C GLY A 18 -14.45 -0.79 -1.71
N PHE A 19 -15.15 -1.88 -2.04
CA PHE A 19 -14.71 -3.26 -1.82
C PHE A 19 -14.39 -4.02 -3.11
N GLU A 20 -14.21 -3.34 -4.23
CA GLU A 20 -13.94 -3.97 -5.53
C GLU A 20 -12.85 -3.21 -6.28
N TRP A 21 -11.76 -3.91 -6.65
CA TRP A 21 -10.64 -3.31 -7.36
C TRP A 21 -11.02 -2.84 -8.78
N GLN A 22 -11.96 -3.52 -9.44
CA GLN A 22 -12.44 -3.15 -10.79
C GLN A 22 -13.12 -1.78 -10.77
N SER A 23 -13.99 -1.55 -9.78
CA SER A 23 -14.64 -0.26 -9.55
C SER A 23 -13.61 0.81 -9.22
N MET A 24 -12.64 0.52 -8.34
CA MET A 24 -11.54 1.42 -8.03
C MET A 24 -10.80 1.84 -9.31
N TRP A 25 -10.37 0.88 -10.15
CA TRP A 25 -9.66 1.16 -11.39
C TRP A 25 -10.42 2.10 -12.32
N GLN A 26 -11.70 1.81 -12.61
CA GLN A 26 -12.52 2.63 -13.51
C GLN A 26 -12.73 4.05 -12.98
N ARG A 27 -13.01 4.19 -11.69
CA ARG A 27 -13.23 5.48 -11.05
C ARG A 27 -11.94 6.32 -10.99
N MET A 28 -10.81 5.68 -10.74
CA MET A 28 -9.50 6.35 -10.76
C MET A 28 -9.12 6.82 -12.15
N LEU A 29 -9.39 6.03 -13.19
CA LEU A 29 -9.22 6.47 -14.58
C LEU A 29 -10.15 7.62 -14.97
N ALA A 30 -11.32 7.73 -14.34
CA ALA A 30 -12.24 8.85 -14.52
C ALA A 30 -11.79 10.11 -13.76
N GLY A 31 -10.69 10.05 -12.99
CA GLY A 31 -10.21 11.18 -12.20
C GLY A 31 -11.01 11.42 -10.91
N GLU A 32 -11.72 10.40 -10.42
CA GLU A 32 -12.39 10.51 -9.12
C GLU A 32 -11.41 10.33 -7.96
N HIS A 33 -11.76 10.85 -6.80
CA HIS A 33 -11.09 10.62 -5.52
C HIS A 33 -12.08 10.26 -4.41
N CYS A 34 -11.61 9.65 -3.32
CA CYS A 34 -12.43 9.28 -2.17
C CYS A 34 -12.07 10.04 -0.88
N ILE A 35 -11.24 11.07 -0.99
CA ILE A 35 -10.89 11.96 0.13
C ILE A 35 -12.13 12.80 0.48
N ARG A 36 -12.47 12.85 1.78
CA ARG A 36 -13.65 13.51 2.29
C ARG A 36 -13.44 14.06 3.70
N PRO A 37 -14.30 14.97 4.18
CA PRO A 37 -14.28 15.43 5.56
C PRO A 37 -14.30 14.23 6.54
N TRP A 38 -13.45 14.29 7.54
CA TRP A 38 -13.28 13.24 8.53
C TRP A 38 -12.97 13.84 9.90
N GLN A 39 -13.37 13.14 10.95
CA GLN A 39 -12.98 13.41 12.33
C GLN A 39 -12.91 12.10 13.12
N PRO A 40 -12.06 12.02 14.16
CA PRO A 40 -12.01 10.85 15.03
C PRO A 40 -13.35 10.67 15.77
N GLU A 41 -13.70 9.41 16.02
CA GLU A 41 -14.87 9.07 16.82
C GLU A 41 -14.72 9.62 18.25
N GLY A 42 -15.81 10.17 18.79
CA GLY A 42 -15.84 10.74 20.15
C GLY A 42 -15.19 12.13 20.29
N VAL A 43 -14.71 12.73 19.21
CA VAL A 43 -14.13 14.08 19.21
C VAL A 43 -15.18 15.08 18.71
N GLU A 44 -15.30 16.21 19.40
CA GLU A 44 -16.20 17.29 19.00
C GLU A 44 -15.85 17.82 17.61
N ALA A 45 -16.90 18.13 16.84
CA ALA A 45 -16.73 18.62 15.48
C ALA A 45 -15.86 19.91 15.49
N GLY A 46 -14.79 19.84 14.77
CA GLY A 46 -13.89 20.98 14.68
C GLY A 46 -12.76 21.02 15.72
N ALA A 47 -12.71 20.15 16.70
CA ALA A 47 -11.67 20.15 17.70
C ALA A 47 -10.36 19.48 17.26
N PHE A 48 -10.41 18.56 16.29
CA PHE A 48 -9.21 17.89 15.78
C PHE A 48 -8.61 18.63 14.58
N PRO A 49 -7.28 18.83 14.52
CA PRO A 49 -6.66 19.66 13.46
C PRO A 49 -6.71 19.02 12.07
N VAL A 50 -6.64 17.69 11.94
CA VAL A 50 -6.73 16.99 10.65
C VAL A 50 -8.20 16.81 10.31
N ARG A 51 -8.62 17.32 9.15
CA ARG A 51 -10.05 17.42 8.76
C ARG A 51 -10.44 16.52 7.60
N TYR A 52 -9.48 15.94 6.91
CA TYR A 52 -9.71 15.16 5.69
C TYR A 52 -8.96 13.85 5.76
N ALA A 53 -9.60 12.80 5.26
CA ALA A 53 -9.05 11.46 5.15
C ALA A 53 -9.75 10.71 4.01
N ALA A 54 -9.28 9.51 3.70
CA ALA A 54 -9.92 8.59 2.76
C ALA A 54 -10.41 7.31 3.50
N PRO A 55 -11.47 7.40 4.31
CA PRO A 55 -12.00 6.25 5.04
C PRO A 55 -12.76 5.30 4.13
N VAL A 56 -12.71 3.99 4.44
CA VAL A 56 -13.58 2.98 3.85
C VAL A 56 -15.00 3.14 4.37
N ASP A 57 -15.98 3.17 3.48
CA ASP A 57 -17.38 3.19 3.87
C ASP A 57 -17.88 1.76 4.12
N MET A 58 -17.94 1.36 5.38
CA MET A 58 -18.37 0.03 5.80
C MET A 58 -19.83 -0.30 5.42
N ARG A 59 -20.64 0.71 5.08
CA ARG A 59 -22.03 0.50 4.60
C ARG A 59 -22.04 -0.14 3.22
N LEU A 60 -21.00 0.09 2.42
CA LEU A 60 -20.83 -0.46 1.08
C LEU A 60 -20.32 -1.92 1.09
N MET A 61 -20.06 -2.49 2.27
CA MET A 61 -19.55 -3.86 2.37
C MET A 61 -20.59 -4.86 1.87
N PRO A 62 -20.22 -5.76 0.94
CA PRO A 62 -21.10 -6.80 0.43
C PRO A 62 -21.68 -7.69 1.56
N ALA A 63 -22.96 -8.01 1.48
CA ALA A 63 -23.67 -8.74 2.55
C ALA A 63 -23.02 -10.11 2.85
N HIS A 64 -22.60 -10.84 1.81
CA HIS A 64 -21.98 -12.17 1.95
C HIS A 64 -20.64 -12.15 2.73
N LEU A 65 -19.99 -11.00 2.82
CA LEU A 65 -18.76 -10.83 3.59
C LEU A 65 -19.04 -10.56 5.08
N LYS A 66 -20.26 -10.08 5.42
CA LYS A 66 -20.62 -9.74 6.80
C LYS A 66 -20.76 -10.96 7.70
N ASP A 67 -21.18 -12.09 7.13
CA ASP A 67 -21.48 -13.31 7.86
C ASP A 67 -20.31 -14.32 7.86
N HIS A 68 -19.16 -13.94 7.30
CA HIS A 68 -18.01 -14.84 7.22
C HIS A 68 -17.41 -15.08 8.63
N PRO A 69 -17.09 -16.34 9.02
CA PRO A 69 -16.55 -16.69 10.35
C PRO A 69 -15.28 -15.88 10.72
N ALA A 70 -14.38 -15.65 9.78
CA ALA A 70 -13.18 -14.82 10.00
C ALA A 70 -13.51 -13.37 10.39
N TRP A 71 -14.71 -12.90 10.08
CA TRP A 71 -15.19 -11.57 10.47
C TRP A 71 -15.43 -11.44 11.97
N GLY A 72 -15.90 -12.50 12.61
CA GLY A 72 -16.08 -12.58 14.06
C GLY A 72 -14.78 -12.70 14.85
N LEU A 73 -13.69 -13.18 14.20
CA LEU A 73 -12.40 -13.39 14.84
C LEU A 73 -11.56 -12.12 14.97
N SER A 74 -11.96 -11.03 14.34
CA SER A 74 -11.22 -9.79 14.39
C SER A 74 -12.12 -8.59 14.59
N LEU A 75 -11.85 -7.85 15.65
CA LEU A 75 -12.53 -6.60 15.96
C LEU A 75 -11.90 -5.40 15.22
N GLU A 76 -10.69 -5.55 14.68
CA GLU A 76 -9.98 -4.46 14.02
C GLU A 76 -10.26 -4.38 12.52
N LYS A 77 -10.38 -3.15 12.03
CA LYS A 77 -10.70 -2.86 10.64
C LYS A 77 -9.63 -3.37 9.66
N ARG A 78 -8.32 -3.23 9.99
CA ARG A 78 -7.23 -3.61 9.08
C ARG A 78 -7.28 -5.11 8.74
N THR A 79 -7.49 -5.99 9.75
CA THR A 79 -7.60 -7.43 9.51
C THR A 79 -8.83 -7.74 8.64
N ARG A 80 -9.95 -7.05 8.86
CA ARG A 80 -11.15 -7.17 8.03
C ARG A 80 -10.90 -6.75 6.59
N PHE A 81 -10.27 -5.59 6.38
CA PHE A 81 -9.93 -5.11 5.03
C PHE A 81 -8.99 -6.07 4.32
N GLY A 82 -7.94 -6.51 5.00
CA GLY A 82 -6.98 -7.43 4.42
C GLY A 82 -7.58 -8.80 4.11
N TRP A 83 -8.44 -9.34 4.99
CA TRP A 83 -9.18 -10.57 4.72
C TRP A 83 -10.04 -10.45 3.46
N VAL A 84 -10.82 -9.38 3.34
CA VAL A 84 -11.66 -9.14 2.16
C VAL A 84 -10.79 -9.00 0.90
N ALA A 85 -9.72 -8.22 0.94
CA ALA A 85 -8.83 -8.05 -0.21
C ALA A 85 -8.16 -9.37 -0.61
N ALA A 86 -7.68 -10.18 0.35
CA ALA A 86 -7.06 -11.46 0.06
C ALA A 86 -8.05 -12.47 -0.53
N THR A 87 -9.26 -12.57 0.01
CA THR A 87 -10.32 -13.47 -0.52
C THR A 87 -10.77 -13.06 -1.92
N GLN A 88 -10.82 -11.76 -2.21
CA GLN A 88 -11.08 -11.28 -3.56
C GLN A 88 -9.95 -11.69 -4.53
N ALA A 89 -8.68 -11.49 -4.13
CA ALA A 89 -7.54 -11.87 -4.97
C ALA A 89 -7.55 -13.37 -5.29
N ILE A 90 -7.89 -14.20 -4.31
CA ILE A 90 -8.04 -15.65 -4.48
C ILE A 90 -9.19 -15.98 -5.43
N ALA A 91 -10.35 -15.39 -5.21
CA ALA A 91 -11.52 -15.60 -6.08
C ALA A 91 -11.23 -15.15 -7.52
N ASP A 92 -10.60 -14.00 -7.69
CA ASP A 92 -10.19 -13.45 -8.98
C ASP A 92 -9.18 -14.35 -9.71
N SER A 93 -8.29 -15.01 -8.95
CA SER A 93 -7.31 -15.96 -9.52
C SER A 93 -7.94 -17.29 -9.99
N GLY A 94 -9.12 -17.65 -9.52
CA GLY A 94 -9.77 -18.93 -9.80
C GLY A 94 -9.08 -20.15 -9.18
N LEU A 95 -8.25 -19.98 -8.16
CA LEU A 95 -7.58 -21.08 -7.45
C LEU A 95 -8.58 -21.88 -6.61
N SER A 96 -8.45 -23.22 -6.65
CA SER A 96 -9.22 -24.11 -5.77
C SER A 96 -8.61 -24.18 -4.36
N PRO A 97 -9.39 -24.61 -3.34
CA PRO A 97 -8.86 -24.82 -1.99
C PRO A 97 -7.65 -25.76 -1.94
N GLU A 98 -7.63 -26.82 -2.76
CA GLU A 98 -6.51 -27.77 -2.83
C GLU A 98 -5.24 -27.10 -3.35
N GLN A 99 -5.39 -26.17 -4.31
CA GLN A 99 -4.26 -25.46 -4.89
C GLN A 99 -3.67 -24.42 -3.92
N LEU A 100 -4.46 -23.95 -2.94
CA LEU A 100 -4.04 -22.98 -1.91
C LEU A 100 -3.25 -23.63 -0.77
N ARG A 101 -3.27 -24.95 -0.62
CA ARG A 101 -2.69 -25.64 0.53
C ARG A 101 -1.20 -25.36 0.74
N GLY A 102 -0.43 -25.25 -0.33
CA GLY A 102 1.01 -24.91 -0.29
C GLY A 102 1.33 -23.43 -0.49
N ALA A 103 0.34 -22.54 -0.51
CA ALA A 103 0.55 -21.13 -0.76
C ALA A 103 1.31 -20.46 0.39
N ALA A 104 2.30 -19.64 0.07
CA ALA A 104 2.85 -18.72 1.06
C ALA A 104 1.88 -17.55 1.29
N VAL A 105 1.76 -17.08 2.52
CA VAL A 105 1.00 -15.87 2.88
C VAL A 105 1.94 -14.83 3.45
N LEU A 106 2.12 -13.73 2.72
CA LEU A 106 2.95 -12.62 3.16
C LEU A 106 2.09 -11.37 3.31
N SER A 107 1.96 -10.86 4.52
CA SER A 107 1.19 -9.64 4.76
C SER A 107 2.01 -8.54 5.41
N ALA A 108 1.60 -7.30 5.17
CA ALA A 108 2.10 -6.15 5.91
C ALA A 108 0.97 -5.47 6.67
N SER A 109 1.28 -5.02 7.87
CA SER A 109 0.43 -4.18 8.70
C SER A 109 1.27 -3.13 9.40
N GLY A 110 0.69 -1.97 9.62
CA GLY A 110 1.34 -0.85 10.31
C GLY A 110 1.19 -0.89 11.82
N ALA A 111 0.91 0.28 12.39
CA ALA A 111 0.77 0.43 13.83
C ALA A 111 -0.38 -0.41 14.40
N PRO A 112 -0.24 -0.91 15.63
CA PRO A 112 -1.33 -1.61 16.29
C PRO A 112 -2.55 -0.69 16.45
N ALA A 113 -3.74 -1.26 16.26
CA ALA A 113 -5.00 -0.56 16.48
C ALA A 113 -5.39 -0.66 17.95
N HIS A 114 -5.23 0.44 18.70
CA HIS A 114 -5.71 0.51 20.07
C HIS A 114 -7.18 0.93 20.08
N ARG A 115 -7.98 0.30 20.93
CA ARG A 115 -9.31 0.79 21.24
C ARG A 115 -9.21 1.95 22.24
N LEU A 116 -9.88 3.04 21.95
CA LEU A 116 -9.90 4.19 22.86
C LEU A 116 -10.33 3.80 24.28
N GLN A 117 -11.31 2.91 24.43
CA GLN A 117 -11.75 2.40 25.73
C GLN A 117 -10.63 1.72 26.50
N ASP A 118 -9.83 0.87 25.85
CA ASP A 118 -8.72 0.15 26.49
C ASP A 118 -7.59 1.12 26.86
N MET A 119 -7.36 2.13 26.05
CA MET A 119 -6.42 3.21 26.38
C MET A 119 -6.89 4.03 27.59
N LEU A 120 -8.17 4.37 27.66
CA LEU A 120 -8.74 5.09 28.78
C LEU A 120 -8.64 4.30 30.09
N LEU A 121 -8.76 2.97 30.05
CA LEU A 121 -8.55 2.11 31.22
C LEU A 121 -7.11 2.16 31.75
N SER A 122 -6.14 2.53 30.90
CA SER A 122 -4.72 2.66 31.30
C SER A 122 -4.42 4.02 31.95
N LEU A 123 -5.29 5.02 31.78
CA LEU A 123 -5.05 6.36 32.32
C LEU A 123 -5.28 6.39 33.82
N ALA A 124 -4.51 7.19 34.56
CA ALA A 124 -4.73 7.44 35.96
C ALA A 124 -6.01 8.29 36.17
N ASP A 125 -6.76 8.03 37.25
CA ASP A 125 -7.90 8.88 37.61
C ASP A 125 -7.47 10.31 37.95
N ASN A 126 -6.22 10.46 38.39
CA ASN A 126 -5.56 11.73 38.62
C ASN A 126 -4.27 11.79 37.84
N PRO A 127 -4.13 12.69 36.82
CA PRO A 127 -2.92 12.83 36.04
C PRO A 127 -1.65 13.15 36.86
N ALA A 128 -1.81 13.68 38.06
CA ALA A 128 -0.69 13.98 38.96
C ALA A 128 -0.19 12.77 39.75
N GLN A 129 -0.85 11.63 39.69
CA GLN A 129 -0.50 10.43 40.44
C GLN A 129 -0.42 9.21 39.52
N ALA A 130 0.74 8.56 39.49
CA ALA A 130 0.86 7.27 38.80
C ALA A 130 -0.05 6.22 39.48
N PRO A 131 -0.81 5.42 38.70
CA PRO A 131 -1.64 4.36 39.30
C PRO A 131 -0.74 3.31 39.97
N SER A 132 -1.22 2.73 41.08
CA SER A 132 -0.56 1.58 41.69
C SER A 132 -0.68 0.34 40.80
N TRP A 133 0.22 -0.62 40.98
CA TRP A 133 0.14 -1.91 40.26
C TRP A 133 -1.21 -2.62 40.44
N ALA A 134 -1.79 -2.59 41.66
CA ALA A 134 -3.09 -3.17 41.92
C ALA A 134 -4.21 -2.51 41.08
N GLN A 135 -4.18 -1.18 40.96
CA GLN A 135 -5.14 -0.44 40.12
C GLN A 135 -4.94 -0.78 38.63
N LEU A 136 -3.70 -0.84 38.15
CA LEU A 136 -3.40 -1.23 36.76
C LEU A 136 -3.91 -2.64 36.47
N MET A 137 -3.62 -3.62 37.34
CA MET A 137 -4.07 -5.00 37.17
C MET A 137 -5.59 -5.13 37.20
N ALA A 138 -6.28 -4.42 38.10
CA ALA A 138 -7.74 -4.42 38.18
C ALA A 138 -8.39 -3.83 36.91
N ARG A 139 -7.75 -2.84 36.27
CA ARG A 139 -8.21 -2.23 35.04
C ARG A 139 -7.90 -3.13 33.83
N GLN A 140 -6.70 -3.74 33.79
CA GLN A 140 -6.34 -4.69 32.72
C GLN A 140 -7.27 -5.91 32.70
N ALA A 141 -7.80 -6.33 33.83
CA ALA A 141 -8.82 -7.39 33.93
C ALA A 141 -10.17 -7.02 33.25
N GLN A 142 -10.40 -5.74 32.92
CA GLN A 142 -11.58 -5.26 32.19
C GLN A 142 -11.35 -5.13 30.70
N VAL A 143 -10.09 -5.23 30.22
CA VAL A 143 -9.75 -5.20 28.82
C VAL A 143 -10.18 -6.51 28.16
N ASP A 144 -10.85 -6.42 27.04
CA ASP A 144 -11.22 -7.58 26.25
C ASP A 144 -9.94 -8.34 25.84
N PRO A 145 -9.81 -9.65 26.15
CA PRO A 145 -8.65 -10.45 25.75
C PRO A 145 -8.34 -10.37 24.25
N ASP A 146 -9.37 -10.27 23.39
CA ASP A 146 -9.22 -10.10 21.96
C ASP A 146 -8.56 -8.77 21.58
N SER A 147 -8.67 -7.75 22.42
CA SER A 147 -8.01 -6.46 22.20
C SER A 147 -6.48 -6.60 22.15
N SER A 148 -5.91 -7.45 23.00
CA SER A 148 -4.47 -7.74 23.00
C SER A 148 -4.04 -8.45 21.72
N LEU A 149 -4.88 -9.34 21.18
CA LEU A 149 -4.63 -10.01 19.91
C LEU A 149 -4.73 -9.05 18.72
N CYS A 150 -5.57 -8.03 18.79
CA CYS A 150 -5.69 -7.00 17.77
C CYS A 150 -4.42 -6.14 17.62
N GLN A 151 -3.56 -6.11 18.63
CA GLN A 151 -2.30 -5.38 18.61
C GLN A 151 -1.19 -6.14 17.87
N SER A 152 -1.37 -7.43 17.64
CA SER A 152 -0.37 -8.25 16.93
C SER A 152 -0.38 -7.95 15.43
N ASN A 153 0.77 -7.54 14.87
CA ASN A 153 0.88 -7.25 13.44
C ASN A 153 0.78 -8.50 12.56
N ASP A 154 1.10 -9.67 13.08
CA ASP A 154 1.03 -10.94 12.36
C ASP A 154 -0.38 -11.53 12.28
N ARG A 155 -1.36 -10.97 12.98
CA ARG A 155 -2.74 -11.47 13.01
C ARG A 155 -3.34 -11.57 11.60
N LEU A 156 -3.12 -10.56 10.76
CA LEU A 156 -3.63 -10.57 9.39
C LEU A 156 -3.12 -11.77 8.59
N ALA A 157 -1.79 -12.01 8.61
CA ALA A 157 -1.20 -13.15 7.90
C ALA A 157 -1.81 -14.47 8.36
N ARG A 158 -1.95 -14.65 9.68
CA ARG A 158 -2.54 -15.88 10.27
C ARG A 158 -4.00 -16.05 9.90
N VAL A 159 -4.81 -15.00 10.02
CA VAL A 159 -6.24 -15.06 9.64
C VAL A 159 -6.41 -15.46 8.17
N ILE A 160 -5.58 -14.94 7.27
CA ILE A 160 -5.62 -15.33 5.86
C ILE A 160 -5.21 -16.80 5.71
N ALA A 161 -4.07 -17.21 6.28
CA ALA A 161 -3.56 -18.56 6.15
C ALA A 161 -4.53 -19.61 6.71
N ASP A 162 -5.08 -19.38 7.90
CA ASP A 162 -6.08 -20.26 8.52
C ASP A 162 -7.35 -20.33 7.67
N GLY A 163 -7.82 -19.19 7.19
CA GLY A 163 -9.07 -19.12 6.42
C GLY A 163 -9.00 -19.78 5.05
N ILE A 164 -7.82 -19.90 4.45
CA ILE A 164 -7.61 -20.59 3.17
C ILE A 164 -7.08 -22.01 3.32
N GLY A 165 -6.79 -22.45 4.55
CA GLY A 165 -6.20 -23.76 4.85
C GLY A 165 -4.77 -23.89 4.33
N SER A 166 -3.97 -22.80 4.36
CA SER A 166 -2.58 -22.87 3.93
C SER A 166 -1.71 -23.60 4.97
N GLU A 167 -0.88 -24.50 4.49
CA GLU A 167 0.20 -25.19 5.23
C GLU A 167 1.58 -24.59 4.85
N GLY A 168 1.62 -23.59 3.98
CA GLY A 168 2.83 -22.93 3.51
C GLY A 168 3.39 -21.90 4.50
N PRO A 169 4.47 -21.20 4.13
CA PRO A 169 5.06 -20.15 4.95
C PRO A 169 4.10 -19.00 5.22
N VAL A 170 4.04 -18.55 6.49
CA VAL A 170 3.21 -17.40 6.92
C VAL A 170 4.13 -16.34 7.48
N ILE A 171 4.21 -15.18 6.84
CA ILE A 171 5.16 -14.12 7.15
C ILE A 171 4.44 -12.79 7.29
N ASN A 172 4.68 -12.09 8.41
CA ASN A 172 4.29 -10.70 8.54
C ASN A 172 5.50 -9.78 8.38
N ILE A 173 5.31 -8.66 7.68
CA ILE A 173 6.33 -7.68 7.40
C ILE A 173 5.93 -6.34 8.02
N SER A 174 6.85 -5.76 8.77
CA SER A 174 6.68 -4.43 9.36
C SER A 174 7.76 -3.50 8.80
N SER A 175 7.42 -2.75 7.76
CA SER A 175 8.32 -1.85 7.01
C SER A 175 7.67 -0.50 6.74
N ALA A 176 6.92 0.03 7.70
CA ALA A 176 6.18 1.27 7.57
C ALA A 176 5.44 1.35 6.20
N CYS A 177 5.51 2.48 5.48
CA CYS A 177 4.79 2.68 4.22
C CYS A 177 5.27 1.77 3.06
N ALA A 178 6.44 1.14 3.18
CA ALA A 178 6.96 0.19 2.20
C ALA A 178 6.47 -1.26 2.44
N GLY A 179 5.68 -1.51 3.50
CA GLY A 179 5.33 -2.84 3.98
C GLY A 179 4.74 -3.77 2.93
N ALA A 180 3.66 -3.36 2.28
CA ALA A 180 2.98 -4.21 1.29
C ALA A 180 3.84 -4.48 0.06
N SER A 181 4.60 -3.48 -0.43
CA SER A 181 5.56 -3.68 -1.53
C SER A 181 6.68 -4.64 -1.12
N GLN A 182 7.15 -4.55 0.13
CA GLN A 182 8.13 -5.49 0.68
C GLN A 182 7.56 -6.92 0.77
N ALA A 183 6.29 -7.07 1.15
CA ALA A 183 5.61 -8.37 1.20
C ALA A 183 5.51 -8.99 -0.21
N ILE A 184 5.11 -8.21 -1.20
CA ILE A 184 5.03 -8.64 -2.60
C ILE A 184 6.42 -8.99 -3.14
N GLY A 185 7.44 -8.15 -2.88
CA GLY A 185 8.81 -8.39 -3.31
C GLY A 185 9.43 -9.64 -2.69
N ASN A 186 9.20 -9.88 -1.41
CA ASN A 186 9.66 -11.11 -0.74
C ASN A 186 8.95 -12.36 -1.28
N ALA A 187 7.63 -12.28 -1.54
CA ALA A 187 6.89 -13.36 -2.17
C ALA A 187 7.44 -13.69 -3.57
N PHE A 188 7.71 -12.66 -4.38
CA PHE A 188 8.38 -12.80 -5.67
C PHE A 188 9.73 -13.52 -5.54
N GLN A 189 10.56 -13.12 -4.58
CA GLN A 189 11.87 -13.75 -4.36
C GLN A 189 11.76 -15.22 -3.90
N MET A 190 10.78 -15.54 -3.05
CA MET A 190 10.54 -16.93 -2.60
C MET A 190 10.14 -17.83 -3.76
N ILE A 191 9.23 -17.35 -4.64
CA ILE A 191 8.82 -18.09 -5.84
C ILE A 191 10.02 -18.27 -6.79
N ARG A 192 10.78 -17.21 -7.02
CA ARG A 192 11.95 -17.23 -7.92
C ARG A 192 13.03 -18.20 -7.48
N ARG A 193 13.22 -18.37 -6.15
CA ARG A 193 14.16 -19.34 -5.58
C ARG A 193 13.60 -20.75 -5.49
N GLY A 194 12.35 -20.97 -5.89
CA GLY A 194 11.69 -22.27 -5.83
C GLY A 194 11.32 -22.75 -4.42
N GLU A 195 11.25 -21.82 -3.46
CA GLU A 195 10.81 -22.14 -2.09
C GLU A 195 9.31 -22.44 -2.04
N VAL A 196 8.54 -21.74 -2.87
CA VAL A 196 7.10 -21.94 -3.11
C VAL A 196 6.77 -21.71 -4.57
N GLU A 197 5.65 -22.21 -5.06
CA GLU A 197 5.16 -21.95 -6.43
C GLU A 197 4.04 -20.92 -6.50
N LEU A 198 3.46 -20.59 -5.34
CA LEU A 198 2.30 -19.73 -5.18
C LEU A 198 2.42 -18.92 -3.90
N ALA A 199 2.09 -17.64 -3.98
CA ALA A 199 2.01 -16.76 -2.82
C ALA A 199 0.81 -15.82 -2.90
N ILE A 200 0.23 -15.52 -1.74
CA ILE A 200 -0.76 -14.47 -1.52
C ILE A 200 -0.05 -13.38 -0.75
N ALA A 201 0.16 -12.21 -1.39
CA ALA A 201 1.00 -11.17 -0.84
C ALA A 201 0.34 -9.79 -0.90
N GLY A 202 0.54 -8.98 0.12
CA GLY A 202 -0.04 -7.64 0.18
C GLY A 202 -0.01 -7.04 1.56
N GLY A 203 -1.00 -6.22 1.89
CA GLY A 203 -1.10 -5.61 3.21
C GLY A 203 -2.43 -4.93 3.45
N ALA A 204 -2.71 -4.63 4.72
CA ALA A 204 -3.86 -3.85 5.11
C ALA A 204 -3.53 -2.97 6.32
N ASP A 205 -4.14 -1.79 6.36
CA ASP A 205 -3.95 -0.85 7.44
C ASP A 205 -5.21 -0.01 7.71
N SER A 206 -5.34 0.47 8.94
CA SER A 206 -6.40 1.37 9.36
C SER A 206 -5.89 2.28 10.47
N VAL A 207 -5.38 3.44 10.07
CA VAL A 207 -4.78 4.43 10.97
C VAL A 207 -5.74 5.55 11.36
N LEU A 208 -7.00 5.48 10.92
CA LEU A 208 -8.02 6.50 11.16
C LEU A 208 -8.62 6.36 12.58
N SER A 209 -7.74 6.43 13.59
CA SER A 209 -8.07 6.48 15.02
C SER A 209 -7.51 7.76 15.64
N LEU A 210 -8.03 8.15 16.80
CA LEU A 210 -7.60 9.38 17.48
C LEU A 210 -6.10 9.37 17.81
N ASP A 211 -5.61 8.29 18.39
CA ASP A 211 -4.22 8.11 18.82
C ASP A 211 -3.24 8.15 17.65
N THR A 212 -3.47 7.33 16.62
CA THR A 212 -2.58 7.23 15.48
C THR A 212 -2.58 8.52 14.65
N MET A 213 -3.75 9.13 14.43
CA MET A 213 -3.83 10.41 13.71
C MET A 213 -3.23 11.56 14.51
N THR A 214 -3.32 11.53 15.85
CA THR A 214 -2.62 12.48 16.72
C THR A 214 -1.11 12.31 16.59
N ALA A 215 -0.61 11.09 16.59
CA ALA A 215 0.82 10.82 16.39
C ALA A 215 1.31 11.32 15.03
N LEU A 216 0.59 11.03 13.94
CA LEU A 216 0.94 11.51 12.60
C LEU A 216 0.91 13.05 12.49
N TYR A 217 -0.03 13.70 13.18
CA TYR A 217 -0.11 15.16 13.24
C TYR A 217 1.08 15.75 14.02
N LEU A 218 1.37 15.21 15.20
CA LEU A 218 2.50 15.68 16.03
C LEU A 218 3.87 15.45 15.38
N LEU A 219 3.99 14.40 14.56
CA LEU A 219 5.17 14.16 13.72
C LEU A 219 5.29 15.14 12.54
N GLY A 220 4.30 16.00 12.31
CA GLY A 220 4.25 16.87 11.15
C GLY A 220 4.07 16.13 9.81
N ALA A 221 3.59 14.88 9.85
CA ALA A 221 3.41 14.06 8.66
C ALA A 221 2.02 14.25 8.02
N ALA A 222 0.96 14.27 8.86
CA ALA A 222 -0.41 14.49 8.37
C ALA A 222 -0.69 15.97 8.14
N SER A 223 -1.33 16.28 7.02
CA SER A 223 -1.74 17.66 6.72
C SER A 223 -2.88 18.13 7.61
N SER A 224 -2.75 19.33 8.17
CA SER A 224 -3.82 20.06 8.85
C SER A 224 -4.32 21.27 8.05
N GLU A 225 -3.87 21.42 6.81
CA GLU A 225 -4.34 22.47 5.90
C GLU A 225 -5.83 22.27 5.59
N GLN A 226 -6.59 23.32 5.40
CA GLN A 226 -8.04 23.27 5.16
C GLN A 226 -8.45 23.99 3.87
N ARG A 227 -7.57 24.86 3.36
CA ARG A 227 -7.85 25.72 2.20
C ARG A 227 -8.30 24.96 0.96
N TRP A 228 -7.80 23.73 0.77
CA TRP A 228 -8.04 22.95 -0.44
C TRP A 228 -9.16 21.92 -0.29
N GLY A 229 -9.75 21.77 0.89
CA GLY A 229 -10.84 20.80 1.11
C GLY A 229 -10.41 19.37 0.74
N SER A 230 -11.22 18.67 -0.02
CA SER A 230 -10.96 17.31 -0.48
C SER A 230 -9.82 17.21 -1.51
N GLU A 231 -9.35 18.32 -2.08
CA GLU A 231 -8.21 18.40 -2.99
C GLU A 231 -6.87 18.59 -2.26
N LEU A 232 -6.85 18.32 -0.96
CA LEU A 232 -5.70 18.54 -0.10
C LEU A 232 -4.53 17.58 -0.38
N CYS A 233 -4.82 16.35 -0.85
CA CYS A 233 -3.78 15.43 -1.31
C CYS A 233 -3.32 15.82 -2.72
N ARG A 234 -2.16 16.48 -2.79
CA ARG A 234 -1.67 17.13 -4.00
C ARG A 234 -0.18 16.86 -4.23
N PRO A 235 0.18 15.61 -4.59
CA PRO A 235 1.58 15.26 -4.81
C PRO A 235 2.23 16.17 -5.85
N PHE A 236 3.48 16.56 -5.58
CA PHE A 236 4.33 17.41 -6.44
C PHE A 236 3.89 18.87 -6.61
N ASP A 237 2.70 19.23 -6.11
CA ASP A 237 2.24 20.63 -6.10
C ASP A 237 3.05 21.46 -5.07
N ARG A 238 3.33 22.73 -5.37
CA ARG A 238 4.08 23.60 -4.46
C ARG A 238 3.37 23.87 -3.14
N HIS A 239 2.06 23.70 -3.10
CA HIS A 239 1.23 23.92 -1.91
C HIS A 239 0.91 22.63 -1.15
N ARG A 240 1.62 21.52 -1.44
CA ARG A 240 1.51 20.29 -0.67
C ARG A 240 1.92 20.51 0.78
N SER A 241 1.21 19.94 1.71
CA SER A 241 1.35 20.26 3.14
C SER A 241 1.44 19.06 4.07
N GLY A 242 1.47 17.85 3.53
CA GLY A 242 1.51 16.61 4.29
C GLY A 242 0.66 15.53 3.67
N LEU A 243 0.79 14.31 4.18
CA LEU A 243 -0.01 13.19 3.74
C LEU A 243 -1.48 13.33 4.17
N ILE A 244 -2.37 12.76 3.40
CA ILE A 244 -3.77 12.54 3.76
C ILE A 244 -3.93 11.04 4.03
N ALA A 245 -4.24 10.69 5.26
CA ALA A 245 -4.38 9.28 5.63
C ALA A 245 -5.60 8.65 4.96
N GLY A 246 -5.42 7.42 4.49
CA GLY A 246 -6.47 6.53 4.06
C GLY A 246 -6.45 5.24 4.86
N GLU A 247 -7.46 4.41 4.70
CA GLU A 247 -7.50 3.06 5.24
C GLU A 247 -7.93 2.06 4.17
N GLY A 248 -7.55 0.80 4.36
CA GLY A 248 -7.89 -0.26 3.42
C GLY A 248 -6.83 -1.34 3.32
N GLY A 249 -6.81 -2.05 2.20
CA GLY A 249 -5.85 -3.10 1.92
C GLY A 249 -5.82 -3.49 0.46
N GLY A 250 -4.77 -4.20 0.07
CA GLY A 250 -4.63 -4.81 -1.23
C GLY A 250 -3.85 -6.11 -1.13
N PHE A 251 -4.25 -7.10 -1.90
CA PHE A 251 -3.55 -8.38 -2.02
C PHE A 251 -3.50 -8.83 -3.47
N VAL A 252 -2.42 -9.51 -3.82
CA VAL A 252 -2.23 -10.15 -5.11
C VAL A 252 -1.89 -11.62 -4.95
N VAL A 253 -2.28 -12.41 -5.95
CA VAL A 253 -1.83 -13.79 -6.11
C VAL A 253 -0.67 -13.78 -7.11
N LEU A 254 0.48 -14.27 -6.65
CA LEU A 254 1.69 -14.48 -7.45
C LEU A 254 1.93 -15.96 -7.63
N GLU A 255 2.23 -16.39 -8.84
CA GLU A 255 2.59 -17.77 -9.14
C GLU A 255 3.58 -17.85 -10.31
N THR A 256 4.21 -19.01 -10.48
CA THR A 256 5.04 -19.23 -11.67
C THR A 256 4.17 -19.20 -12.91
N LEU A 257 4.69 -18.65 -14.02
CA LEU A 257 3.96 -18.63 -15.29
C LEU A 257 3.56 -20.02 -15.75
N GLU A 258 4.44 -21.03 -15.55
CA GLU A 258 4.17 -22.42 -15.91
C GLU A 258 2.91 -22.94 -15.21
N ARG A 259 2.83 -22.73 -13.88
CA ARG A 259 1.67 -23.11 -13.06
C ARG A 259 0.39 -22.37 -13.51
N ALA A 260 0.49 -21.06 -13.75
CA ALA A 260 -0.63 -20.25 -14.21
C ALA A 260 -1.22 -20.77 -15.53
N LEU A 261 -0.35 -21.01 -16.51
CA LEU A 261 -0.76 -21.53 -17.82
C LEU A 261 -1.31 -22.96 -17.76
N ALA A 262 -0.72 -23.83 -16.94
CA ALA A 262 -1.16 -25.21 -16.77
C ALA A 262 -2.62 -25.33 -16.25
N ARG A 263 -3.08 -24.32 -15.49
CA ARG A 263 -4.46 -24.23 -14.99
C ARG A 263 -5.38 -23.31 -15.82
N GLY A 264 -4.87 -22.74 -16.93
CA GLY A 264 -5.64 -21.88 -17.82
C GLY A 264 -5.86 -20.45 -17.30
N ALA A 265 -5.05 -19.98 -16.36
CA ALA A 265 -5.14 -18.61 -15.88
C ALA A 265 -4.60 -17.61 -16.90
N THR A 266 -5.19 -16.42 -16.92
CA THR A 266 -4.72 -15.30 -17.73
C THR A 266 -3.98 -14.31 -16.81
N PRO A 267 -2.65 -14.14 -16.98
CA PRO A 267 -1.88 -13.20 -16.17
C PRO A 267 -2.27 -11.74 -16.43
N TYR A 268 -2.27 -10.93 -15.38
CA TYR A 268 -2.41 -9.47 -15.47
C TYR A 268 -1.13 -8.80 -15.96
N ALA A 269 -0.01 -9.16 -15.36
CA ALA A 269 1.33 -8.64 -15.66
C ALA A 269 2.38 -9.62 -15.13
N GLU A 270 3.64 -9.41 -15.50
CA GLU A 270 4.79 -10.11 -14.93
C GLU A 270 5.46 -9.26 -13.86
N VAL A 271 5.94 -9.89 -12.80
CA VAL A 271 6.86 -9.28 -11.85
C VAL A 271 8.27 -9.59 -12.32
N LEU A 272 9.03 -8.57 -12.65
CA LEU A 272 10.33 -8.71 -13.30
C LEU A 272 11.49 -8.61 -12.29
N GLY A 273 11.36 -7.73 -11.28
CA GLY A 273 12.42 -7.51 -10.33
C GLY A 273 11.96 -6.78 -9.07
N PHE A 274 12.81 -6.85 -8.05
CA PHE A 274 12.57 -6.28 -6.74
C PHE A 274 13.85 -5.65 -6.19
N GLY A 275 13.74 -4.44 -5.65
CA GLY A 275 14.81 -3.75 -4.96
C GLY A 275 14.34 -3.19 -3.62
N SER A 276 15.21 -3.31 -2.61
CA SER A 276 14.96 -2.77 -1.27
C SER A 276 16.24 -2.17 -0.71
N SER A 277 16.13 -1.00 -0.07
CA SER A 277 17.25 -0.27 0.49
C SER A 277 16.88 0.46 1.77
N LEU A 278 17.88 1.05 2.42
CA LEU A 278 17.72 1.88 3.61
C LEU A 278 18.47 3.20 3.40
N ASP A 279 17.82 4.34 3.70
CA ASP A 279 18.45 5.67 3.63
C ASP A 279 19.60 5.84 4.64
N ALA A 280 19.47 5.21 5.82
CA ALA A 280 20.37 5.40 6.96
C ALA A 280 20.58 6.90 7.33
N TYR A 281 19.51 7.69 7.24
CA TYR A 281 19.54 9.14 7.45
C TYR A 281 18.78 9.56 8.71
N LYS A 282 17.47 9.69 8.63
CA LYS A 282 16.57 10.07 9.75
C LYS A 282 15.34 9.15 9.81
N ILE A 283 14.78 9.01 11.01
CA ILE A 283 13.60 8.15 11.20
C ILE A 283 12.37 8.68 10.45
N THR A 284 12.15 10.01 10.46
CA THR A 284 10.93 10.65 9.95
C THR A 284 11.13 11.47 8.69
N ALA A 285 12.34 11.51 8.14
CA ALA A 285 12.64 12.27 6.93
C ALA A 285 13.48 11.42 5.96
N PRO A 286 13.16 11.45 4.65
CA PRO A 286 13.98 10.80 3.64
C PRO A 286 15.36 11.47 3.52
N ASP A 287 16.32 10.75 2.95
CA ASP A 287 17.58 11.36 2.53
C ASP A 287 17.30 12.44 1.47
N PRO A 288 17.67 13.71 1.70
CA PRO A 288 17.40 14.80 0.75
C PRO A 288 18.02 14.58 -0.63
N GLN A 289 19.04 13.74 -0.73
CA GLN A 289 19.67 13.36 -2.01
C GLN A 289 18.96 12.16 -2.68
N GLY A 290 17.96 11.56 -2.04
CA GLY A 290 17.22 10.41 -2.56
C GLY A 290 18.07 9.17 -2.80
N ARG A 291 19.23 9.02 -2.15
CA ARG A 291 20.19 7.93 -2.43
C ARG A 291 19.58 6.55 -2.22
N GLY A 292 18.78 6.37 -1.15
CA GLY A 292 18.09 5.11 -0.89
C GLY A 292 17.05 4.80 -1.96
N ALA A 293 16.26 5.79 -2.39
CA ALA A 293 15.29 5.62 -3.46
C ALA A 293 15.97 5.26 -4.80
N VAL A 294 17.09 5.94 -5.16
CA VAL A 294 17.91 5.57 -6.34
C VAL A 294 18.35 4.12 -6.23
N LEU A 295 18.90 3.72 -5.08
CA LEU A 295 19.40 2.36 -4.87
C LEU A 295 18.30 1.31 -4.99
N ALA A 296 17.12 1.53 -4.41
CA ALA A 296 15.99 0.61 -4.51
C ALA A 296 15.53 0.44 -5.96
N MET A 297 15.36 1.52 -6.71
CA MET A 297 15.00 1.47 -8.14
C MET A 297 16.09 0.78 -8.97
N GLN A 298 17.36 1.12 -8.76
CA GLN A 298 18.49 0.50 -9.45
C GLN A 298 18.56 -1.02 -9.18
N MET A 299 18.37 -1.44 -7.93
CA MET A 299 18.33 -2.86 -7.56
C MET A 299 17.17 -3.59 -8.26
N ALA A 300 15.98 -2.99 -8.32
CA ALA A 300 14.84 -3.57 -9.01
C ALA A 300 15.10 -3.76 -10.52
N LEU A 301 15.72 -2.77 -11.17
CA LEU A 301 16.10 -2.85 -12.58
C LEU A 301 17.20 -3.89 -12.82
N THR A 302 18.25 -3.90 -11.97
CA THR A 302 19.31 -4.90 -12.05
C THR A 302 18.78 -6.32 -11.88
N ASP A 303 17.88 -6.50 -10.91
CA ASP A 303 17.22 -7.77 -10.63
C ASP A 303 16.34 -8.27 -11.80
N ALA A 304 15.76 -7.32 -12.53
CA ALA A 304 14.97 -7.57 -13.75
C ALA A 304 15.82 -7.74 -15.03
N GLY A 305 17.11 -7.44 -14.97
CA GLY A 305 17.97 -7.39 -16.18
C GLY A 305 17.59 -6.26 -17.14
N LEU A 306 17.10 -5.13 -16.61
CA LEU A 306 16.61 -3.99 -17.37
C LEU A 306 17.52 -2.77 -17.20
N GLU A 307 17.61 -1.98 -18.28
CA GLU A 307 18.21 -0.66 -18.24
C GLU A 307 17.14 0.42 -17.97
N PRO A 308 17.50 1.55 -17.34
CA PRO A 308 16.55 2.63 -17.04
C PRO A 308 15.74 3.08 -18.27
N GLN A 309 16.35 3.09 -19.46
CA GLN A 309 15.74 3.51 -20.72
C GLN A 309 14.55 2.65 -21.17
N GLN A 310 14.38 1.49 -20.59
CA GLN A 310 13.27 0.58 -20.91
C GLN A 310 12.00 0.85 -20.09
N VAL A 311 12.09 1.74 -19.08
CA VAL A 311 10.95 2.07 -18.20
C VAL A 311 10.07 3.12 -18.84
N ASP A 312 8.78 2.84 -18.95
CA ASP A 312 7.76 3.73 -19.52
C ASP A 312 7.01 4.52 -18.44
N LEU A 313 6.85 3.93 -17.24
CA LEU A 313 6.04 4.47 -16.16
C LEU A 313 6.72 4.27 -14.80
N ILE A 314 6.63 5.26 -13.93
CA ILE A 314 6.84 5.13 -12.49
C ILE A 314 5.53 5.46 -11.76
N ASN A 315 5.02 4.50 -11.00
CA ASN A 315 4.03 4.76 -9.97
C ASN A 315 4.79 5.20 -8.73
N ALA A 316 4.81 6.51 -8.50
CA ALA A 316 5.61 7.13 -7.46
C ALA A 316 4.99 6.91 -6.07
N HIS A 317 5.83 6.93 -5.06
CA HIS A 317 5.36 7.00 -3.68
C HIS A 317 4.53 8.25 -3.42
N GLY A 318 4.94 9.42 -3.90
CA GLY A 318 4.13 10.63 -4.08
C GLY A 318 3.15 10.93 -2.95
N THR A 319 3.65 11.23 -1.75
CA THR A 319 2.84 11.34 -0.51
C THR A 319 2.16 12.68 -0.31
N SER A 320 2.40 13.67 -1.18
CA SER A 320 1.97 15.06 -0.94
C SER A 320 2.69 15.71 0.25
N THR A 321 3.86 15.19 0.65
CA THR A 321 4.71 15.81 1.66
C THR A 321 5.82 16.63 1.01
N PRO A 322 6.22 17.77 1.60
CA PRO A 322 7.27 18.61 1.02
C PRO A 322 8.57 17.86 0.76
N LEU A 323 9.00 17.00 1.70
CA LEU A 323 10.29 16.33 1.65
C LEU A 323 10.33 15.13 0.72
N ASN A 324 9.30 14.24 0.79
CA ASN A 324 9.29 13.03 -0.01
C ASN A 324 9.23 13.33 -1.50
N ASP A 325 8.29 14.18 -1.91
CA ASP A 325 8.02 14.40 -3.33
C ASP A 325 9.22 15.05 -4.05
N ALA A 326 9.92 15.94 -3.37
CA ALA A 326 11.15 16.54 -3.88
C ALA A 326 12.31 15.52 -3.95
N ALA A 327 12.50 14.72 -2.89
CA ALA A 327 13.56 13.70 -2.86
C ALA A 327 13.32 12.58 -3.89
N GLU A 328 12.08 12.15 -4.07
CA GLU A 328 11.70 11.14 -5.08
C GLU A 328 11.90 11.68 -6.51
N THR A 329 11.50 12.93 -6.78
CA THR A 329 11.78 13.58 -8.07
C THR A 329 13.26 13.62 -8.36
N LEU A 330 14.08 14.02 -7.38
CA LEU A 330 15.54 14.03 -7.54
C LEU A 330 16.09 12.62 -7.77
N ALA A 331 15.60 11.62 -7.06
CA ALA A 331 16.03 10.24 -7.23
C ALA A 331 15.71 9.70 -8.63
N ILE A 332 14.51 9.98 -9.16
CA ILE A 332 14.12 9.61 -10.52
C ILE A 332 15.06 10.30 -11.52
N LYS A 333 15.26 11.60 -11.41
CA LYS A 333 16.16 12.35 -12.30
C LYS A 333 17.60 11.84 -12.24
N THR A 334 18.06 11.43 -11.08
CA THR A 334 19.42 10.89 -10.88
C THR A 334 19.58 9.54 -11.58
N LEU A 335 18.62 8.63 -11.41
CA LEU A 335 18.69 7.30 -12.00
C LEU A 335 18.55 7.33 -13.53
N PHE A 336 17.64 8.17 -14.02
CA PHE A 336 17.33 8.25 -15.46
C PHE A 336 18.19 9.29 -16.21
N ALA A 337 19.15 9.91 -15.57
CA ALA A 337 20.20 10.90 -15.90
C ALA A 337 20.16 11.60 -17.30
N GLU A 338 19.72 10.93 -18.35
CA GLU A 338 19.60 11.50 -19.70
C GLU A 338 18.31 12.32 -19.82
N ARG A 339 18.47 13.62 -20.02
CA ARG A 339 17.37 14.59 -20.06
C ARG A 339 16.27 14.26 -21.07
N GLU A 340 16.60 13.65 -22.18
CA GLU A 340 15.61 13.21 -23.18
C GLU A 340 14.80 12.02 -22.69
N HIS A 341 15.36 11.22 -21.80
CA HIS A 341 14.74 10.01 -21.32
C HIS A 341 13.70 10.30 -20.24
N TYR A 342 14.07 11.02 -19.17
CA TYR A 342 13.10 11.34 -18.12
C TYR A 342 11.95 12.25 -18.58
N ARG A 343 12.11 12.97 -19.70
CA ARG A 343 11.01 13.73 -20.33
C ARG A 343 9.98 12.84 -21.03
N ARG A 344 10.31 11.61 -21.35
CA ARG A 344 9.38 10.62 -21.92
C ARG A 344 8.76 9.73 -20.85
N LEU A 345 9.38 9.66 -19.68
CA LEU A 345 8.93 8.86 -18.56
C LEU A 345 7.64 9.44 -18.00
N LEU A 346 6.61 8.61 -17.91
CA LEU A 346 5.39 8.99 -17.18
C LEU A 346 5.60 8.72 -15.69
N VAL A 347 5.11 9.64 -14.85
CA VAL A 347 5.05 9.47 -13.39
C VAL A 347 3.61 9.64 -12.96
N THR A 348 3.10 8.79 -12.08
CA THR A 348 1.78 8.96 -11.47
C THR A 348 1.86 8.80 -9.96
N ALA A 349 1.00 9.50 -9.21
CA ALA A 349 0.89 9.39 -7.76
C ALA A 349 -0.57 9.15 -7.36
N ASN A 350 -0.88 7.90 -7.11
CA ASN A 350 -2.25 7.44 -6.87
C ASN A 350 -2.83 7.88 -5.53
N LYS A 351 -1.97 8.26 -4.56
CA LYS A 351 -2.41 8.79 -3.27
C LYS A 351 -3.24 10.05 -3.39
N SER A 352 -3.11 10.81 -4.47
CA SER A 352 -4.00 11.95 -4.78
C SER A 352 -5.48 11.55 -4.85
N GLN A 353 -5.78 10.27 -5.10
CA GLN A 353 -7.14 9.77 -5.29
C GLN A 353 -7.66 8.98 -4.08
N PHE A 354 -6.84 8.15 -3.41
CA PHE A 354 -7.30 7.33 -2.28
C PHE A 354 -6.56 7.59 -0.95
N GLY A 355 -5.74 8.64 -0.89
CA GLY A 355 -4.95 8.95 0.30
C GLY A 355 -3.79 7.97 0.51
N HIS A 356 -3.15 8.05 1.66
CA HIS A 356 -2.03 7.20 2.03
C HIS A 356 -2.49 6.06 2.96
N LEU A 357 -2.50 4.82 2.48
CA LEU A 357 -2.91 3.64 3.25
C LEU A 357 -1.78 3.09 4.14
N ILE A 358 -0.76 3.87 4.43
CA ILE A 358 0.40 3.55 5.28
C ILE A 358 1.03 2.21 4.85
N ALA A 359 1.06 1.17 5.71
CA ALA A 359 1.71 -0.10 5.39
C ALA A 359 1.05 -0.85 4.22
N ALA A 360 -0.22 -0.57 3.95
CA ALA A 360 -0.96 -1.18 2.85
C ALA A 360 -0.77 -0.48 1.50
N ALA A 361 -0.28 0.78 1.48
CA ALA A 361 -0.33 1.65 0.30
C ALA A 361 0.25 1.02 -0.96
N GLY A 362 1.37 0.34 -0.84
CA GLY A 362 2.08 -0.22 -1.98
C GLY A 362 1.34 -1.34 -2.72
N ALA A 363 0.39 -2.05 -2.09
CA ALA A 363 -0.32 -3.13 -2.78
C ALA A 363 -1.35 -2.62 -3.80
N PRO A 364 -2.29 -1.71 -3.47
CA PRO A 364 -3.14 -1.10 -4.49
C PRO A 364 -2.34 -0.36 -5.58
N GLU A 365 -1.25 0.33 -5.22
CA GLU A 365 -0.38 1.02 -6.19
C GLU A 365 0.31 0.03 -7.14
N PHE A 366 0.79 -1.09 -6.64
CA PHE A 366 1.32 -2.19 -7.45
C PHE A 366 0.27 -2.77 -8.40
N MET A 367 -0.97 -2.99 -7.92
CA MET A 367 -2.08 -3.45 -8.75
C MET A 367 -2.39 -2.46 -9.88
N LEU A 368 -2.46 -1.16 -9.57
CA LEU A 368 -2.69 -0.11 -10.57
C LEU A 368 -1.56 -0.03 -11.60
N THR A 369 -0.32 -0.28 -11.17
CA THR A 369 0.84 -0.37 -12.06
C THR A 369 0.74 -1.57 -13.01
N ALA A 370 0.34 -2.74 -12.50
CA ALA A 370 0.09 -3.92 -13.31
C ALA A 370 -1.05 -3.70 -14.33
N LEU A 371 -2.13 -3.04 -13.91
CA LEU A 371 -3.25 -2.68 -14.78
C LEU A 371 -2.84 -1.65 -15.84
N ALA A 372 -1.94 -0.72 -15.51
CA ALA A 372 -1.38 0.22 -16.49
C ALA A 372 -0.58 -0.51 -17.57
N CYS A 373 0.23 -1.51 -17.19
CA CYS A 373 0.94 -2.37 -18.16
C CYS A 373 -0.05 -3.17 -19.03
N ARG A 374 -1.12 -3.73 -18.44
CA ARG A 374 -2.10 -4.52 -19.18
C ARG A 374 -2.89 -3.69 -20.19
N ASP A 375 -3.40 -2.54 -19.74
CA ASP A 375 -4.44 -1.78 -20.45
C ASP A 375 -3.89 -0.59 -21.26
N ASP A 376 -2.59 -0.30 -21.18
CA ASP A 376 -1.95 0.89 -21.76
C ASP A 376 -2.64 2.20 -21.35
N ARG A 377 -3.05 2.28 -20.07
CA ARG A 377 -3.73 3.42 -19.45
C ARG A 377 -3.11 3.72 -18.10
N VAL A 378 -2.79 4.98 -17.85
CA VAL A 378 -2.19 5.47 -16.61
C VAL A 378 -3.19 6.35 -15.89
N THR A 379 -3.42 6.09 -14.59
CA THR A 379 -4.26 6.93 -13.72
C THR A 379 -3.62 8.31 -13.50
N PRO A 380 -4.42 9.37 -13.37
CA PRO A 380 -3.88 10.71 -13.17
C PRO A 380 -3.33 10.93 -11.77
N THR A 381 -2.40 11.86 -11.65
CA THR A 381 -2.10 12.56 -10.40
C THR A 381 -3.06 13.75 -10.31
N LEU A 382 -3.93 13.75 -9.30
CA LEU A 382 -4.89 14.84 -9.12
C LEU A 382 -4.27 16.00 -8.31
N ASN A 383 -4.91 17.17 -8.43
CA ASN A 383 -4.65 18.36 -7.62
C ASN A 383 -3.27 19.01 -7.84
N LEU A 384 -2.56 18.65 -8.89
CA LEU A 384 -1.31 19.28 -9.29
C LEU A 384 -1.60 20.49 -10.18
N HIS A 385 -1.95 21.62 -9.56
CA HIS A 385 -2.30 22.85 -10.27
C HIS A 385 -1.10 23.79 -10.45
N ASP A 386 -0.17 23.78 -9.51
CA ASP A 386 1.01 24.62 -9.48
C ASP A 386 2.24 23.77 -9.09
N ALA A 387 2.94 23.27 -10.11
CA ALA A 387 4.07 22.37 -9.87
C ALA A 387 5.18 23.07 -9.06
N ASP A 388 5.73 22.34 -8.09
CA ASP A 388 6.92 22.79 -7.37
C ASP A 388 8.13 22.85 -8.32
N GLU A 389 8.97 23.85 -8.21
CA GLU A 389 10.17 24.01 -9.04
C GLU A 389 11.14 22.81 -8.93
N GLN A 390 11.12 22.09 -7.81
CA GLN A 390 11.89 20.87 -7.60
C GLN A 390 11.24 19.63 -8.21
N CYS A 391 9.96 19.75 -8.62
CA CYS A 391 9.13 18.64 -9.14
C CYS A 391 8.75 18.95 -10.60
N ASP A 392 9.64 18.66 -11.54
CA ASP A 392 9.58 19.09 -12.96
C ASP A 392 9.48 17.91 -13.95
N LEU A 393 8.89 16.78 -13.53
CA LEU A 393 8.64 15.61 -14.38
C LEU A 393 7.22 15.64 -15.00
N ASP A 394 6.91 14.68 -15.89
CA ASP A 394 5.55 14.47 -16.38
C ASP A 394 4.77 13.60 -15.40
N TYR A 395 4.01 14.23 -14.53
CA TYR A 395 3.25 13.56 -13.46
C TYR A 395 1.85 13.09 -13.88
N CYS A 396 1.54 12.99 -15.15
CA CYS A 396 0.21 12.62 -15.64
C CYS A 396 -0.91 13.45 -14.99
N ALA A 397 -0.75 14.79 -14.93
CA ALA A 397 -1.61 15.66 -14.15
C ALA A 397 -3.07 15.66 -14.65
N HIS A 398 -4.03 15.58 -13.72
CA HIS A 398 -5.47 15.76 -13.86
C HIS A 398 -6.24 14.73 -14.69
N GLN A 399 -5.67 14.16 -15.73
CA GLN A 399 -6.37 13.25 -16.65
C GLN A 399 -5.59 11.95 -16.86
N ALA A 400 -6.32 10.84 -17.01
CA ALA A 400 -5.73 9.57 -17.36
C ALA A 400 -5.04 9.64 -18.73
N VAL A 401 -3.85 9.07 -18.80
CA VAL A 401 -3.05 9.04 -20.04
C VAL A 401 -3.20 7.68 -20.71
N LYS A 402 -3.51 7.69 -22.01
CA LYS A 402 -3.46 6.48 -22.85
C LYS A 402 -2.11 6.43 -23.54
N ARG A 403 -1.26 5.53 -23.10
CA ARG A 403 0.09 5.36 -23.63
C ARG A 403 0.57 3.95 -23.36
N LYS A 404 1.28 3.37 -24.32
CA LYS A 404 1.88 2.04 -24.20
C LYS A 404 2.81 1.99 -22.98
N VAL A 405 2.62 0.99 -22.14
CA VAL A 405 3.42 0.73 -20.93
C VAL A 405 3.88 -0.72 -20.98
N ASP A 406 5.11 -0.94 -21.44
CA ASP A 406 5.71 -2.28 -21.48
C ASP A 406 6.42 -2.60 -20.17
N VAL A 407 7.07 -1.61 -19.54
CA VAL A 407 7.80 -1.75 -18.28
C VAL A 407 7.45 -0.60 -17.34
N ALA A 408 7.19 -0.92 -16.09
CA ALA A 408 6.89 0.07 -15.07
C ALA A 408 7.60 -0.23 -13.74
N LEU A 409 7.86 0.80 -12.94
CA LEU A 409 8.28 0.70 -11.55
C LEU A 409 7.13 1.13 -10.63
N SER A 410 6.98 0.42 -9.49
CA SER A 410 6.11 0.81 -8.38
C SER A 410 6.97 1.07 -7.15
N ASN A 411 6.98 2.30 -6.66
CA ASN A 411 7.82 2.77 -5.57
C ASN A 411 7.05 2.90 -4.26
N SER A 412 7.66 2.49 -3.17
CA SER A 412 7.14 2.72 -1.81
C SER A 412 8.29 3.08 -0.87
N PHE A 413 8.23 4.26 -0.28
CA PHE A 413 9.24 4.79 0.63
C PHE A 413 8.61 5.04 1.99
N GLY A 414 9.23 4.53 3.06
CA GLY A 414 8.64 4.52 4.39
C GLY A 414 9.46 5.29 5.42
N PHE A 415 8.81 5.68 6.50
CA PHE A 415 9.51 6.12 7.71
C PHE A 415 10.54 5.09 8.14
N GLY A 416 11.62 5.54 8.77
CA GLY A 416 12.80 4.71 9.03
C GLY A 416 13.76 4.67 7.85
N GLY A 417 13.43 5.31 6.71
CA GLY A 417 14.25 5.33 5.50
C GLY A 417 14.16 4.03 4.68
N LEU A 418 13.11 3.25 4.88
CA LEU A 418 12.88 2.00 4.14
C LEU A 418 12.36 2.32 2.73
N ASN A 419 13.07 1.85 1.72
CA ASN A 419 12.72 2.07 0.32
C ASN A 419 12.53 0.73 -0.40
N THR A 420 11.50 0.66 -1.23
CA THR A 420 11.16 -0.52 -2.02
C THR A 420 10.75 -0.09 -3.42
N SER A 421 11.25 -0.78 -4.43
CA SER A 421 10.82 -0.65 -5.82
C SER A 421 10.55 -2.02 -6.41
N LEU A 422 9.44 -2.16 -7.13
CA LEU A 422 9.04 -3.37 -7.85
C LEU A 422 8.99 -3.06 -9.34
N ALA A 423 9.68 -3.87 -10.14
CA ALA A 423 9.64 -3.78 -11.60
C ALA A 423 8.57 -4.74 -12.14
N LEU A 424 7.68 -4.22 -12.98
CA LEU A 424 6.61 -4.97 -13.63
C LEU A 424 6.75 -4.87 -15.15
N GLY A 425 6.30 -5.89 -15.84
CA GLY A 425 6.24 -5.92 -17.30
C GLY A 425 4.87 -6.34 -17.80
N LYS A 426 4.53 -5.83 -18.97
CA LYS A 426 3.35 -6.29 -19.71
C LYS A 426 3.48 -7.78 -20.00
N TYR A 427 2.51 -8.57 -19.55
CA TYR A 427 2.49 -9.98 -19.92
C TYR A 427 2.32 -10.14 -21.43
N ARG A 428 3.15 -10.97 -22.02
CA ARG A 428 3.07 -11.37 -23.42
C ARG A 428 3.14 -12.89 -23.53
N GLU A 429 2.19 -13.47 -24.23
CA GLU A 429 2.30 -14.87 -24.59
C GLU A 429 3.57 -15.06 -25.41
N ALA A 430 4.34 -16.10 -25.09
CA ALA A 430 5.45 -16.47 -25.93
C ALA A 430 4.91 -16.81 -27.33
N PRO A 431 5.54 -16.40 -28.42
CA PRO A 431 5.16 -16.89 -29.74
C PRO A 431 5.22 -18.41 -29.72
N ARG A 432 4.11 -19.04 -30.15
CA ARG A 432 3.96 -20.50 -30.24
C ARG A 432 4.95 -21.07 -31.23
#